data_15b2abd82050b0479942a8bae821436f
#
_entry.id   15b2abd82050b0479942a8bae821436f
#
_cell.length_a   1.000
_cell.length_b   1.000
_cell.length_c   1.000
_cell.angle_alpha   90.00
_cell.angle_beta   90.00
_cell.angle_gamma   90.00
#
_symmetry.space_group_name_H-M   'P 1'
#
loop_
_entity.id
_entity.type
_entity.pdbx_description
1 polymer ?
#
loop_
_entity_poly.entity_id
_entity_poly.type
_entity_poly.pdbx_seq_one_letter_code
_entity_poly.pdbx_strand_id
1 'polypeptide(L)'
;MAHKKKENAASRAAYKADNEAFLDNLRRQPDVHELRCGVLYRVLKAAPDPDQESDERRRRKLEAKPSPRTVVTVHYTGRLIDGRQFDSSRRGAGTPVAFRVNELIT
;
A
#
# COMPACT_ATOMS: atom_id res chain seq x y z
N MET A 1 -24.53 -3.66 -27.64
CA MET A 1 -25.29 -3.94 -26.54
C MET A 1 -24.85 -3.26 -25.28
N ALA A 2 -25.68 -2.51 -24.79
CA ALA A 2 -25.39 -1.63 -23.68
C ALA A 2 -25.64 -2.28 -22.32
N HIS A 3 -26.14 -3.45 -22.31
CA HIS A 3 -26.50 -4.12 -21.06
C HIS A 3 -25.35 -4.31 -20.09
N LYS A 4 -24.13 -4.32 -20.56
CA LYS A 4 -23.00 -4.47 -19.67
C LYS A 4 -22.78 -3.28 -18.75
N LYS A 5 -23.47 -2.21 -18.94
CA LYS A 5 -23.38 -1.06 -18.04
C LYS A 5 -23.89 -1.38 -16.65
N LYS A 6 -24.77 -2.33 -16.56
CA LYS A 6 -25.33 -2.70 -15.28
C LYS A 6 -24.67 -3.96 -14.79
N GLU A 7 -23.83 -3.81 -13.83
CA GLU A 7 -23.42 -4.95 -13.06
C GLU A 7 -24.58 -5.36 -12.21
N ASN A 8 -24.97 -6.62 -12.30
CA ASN A 8 -26.02 -7.13 -11.46
C ASN A 8 -25.45 -7.43 -10.06
N ALA A 9 -26.34 -7.69 -9.10
CA ALA A 9 -25.94 -7.95 -7.73
C ALA A 9 -25.06 -9.19 -7.63
N ALA A 10 -25.28 -10.21 -8.45
CA ALA A 10 -24.49 -11.42 -8.44
C ALA A 10 -23.03 -11.14 -8.85
N SER A 11 -22.81 -10.31 -9.86
CA SER A 11 -21.45 -9.95 -10.29
C SER A 11 -20.70 -9.18 -9.21
N ARG A 12 -21.38 -8.25 -8.55
CA ARG A 12 -20.78 -7.48 -7.47
C ARG A 12 -20.46 -8.35 -6.26
N ALA A 13 -21.35 -9.27 -5.95
CA ALA A 13 -21.13 -10.20 -4.84
C ALA A 13 -19.95 -11.11 -5.12
N ALA A 14 -19.83 -11.61 -6.37
CA ALA A 14 -18.70 -12.45 -6.75
C ALA A 14 -17.39 -11.69 -6.67
N TYR A 15 -17.35 -10.45 -7.13
CA TYR A 15 -16.16 -9.62 -7.05
C TYR A 15 -15.76 -9.36 -5.60
N LYS A 16 -16.72 -9.06 -4.76
CA LYS A 16 -16.46 -8.87 -3.33
C LYS A 16 -15.92 -10.13 -2.69
N ALA A 17 -16.51 -11.28 -3.01
CA ALA A 17 -16.05 -12.55 -2.48
C ALA A 17 -14.62 -12.87 -2.93
N ASP A 18 -14.28 -12.59 -4.18
CA ASP A 18 -12.93 -12.79 -4.69
C ASP A 18 -11.91 -11.90 -3.98
N ASN A 19 -12.26 -10.65 -3.72
CA ASN A 19 -11.40 -9.75 -2.97
C ASN A 19 -11.22 -10.21 -1.53
N GLU A 20 -12.27 -10.65 -0.88
CA GLU A 20 -12.19 -11.16 0.49
C GLU A 20 -11.33 -12.41 0.58
N ALA A 21 -11.49 -13.32 -0.38
CA ALA A 21 -10.67 -14.53 -0.43
C ALA A 21 -9.19 -14.20 -0.65
N PHE A 22 -8.91 -13.22 -1.50
CA PHE A 22 -7.55 -12.75 -1.73
C PHE A 22 -6.92 -12.24 -0.43
N LEU A 23 -7.64 -11.43 0.32
CA LEU A 23 -7.17 -10.88 1.59
C LEU A 23 -6.99 -11.99 2.63
N ASP A 24 -7.91 -12.95 2.70
CA ASP A 24 -7.79 -14.07 3.63
C ASP A 24 -6.56 -14.92 3.36
N ASN A 25 -6.26 -15.15 2.08
CA ASN A 25 -5.04 -15.86 1.71
C ASN A 25 -3.79 -15.10 2.11
N LEU A 26 -3.79 -13.78 1.97
CA LEU A 26 -2.67 -12.95 2.40
C LEU A 26 -2.48 -13.02 3.92
N ARG A 27 -3.56 -13.01 4.69
CA ARG A 27 -3.47 -13.07 6.16
C ARG A 27 -2.78 -14.32 6.65
N ARG A 28 -2.85 -15.40 5.89
CA ARG A 28 -2.23 -16.68 6.26
C ARG A 28 -0.72 -16.71 6.04
N GLN A 29 -0.19 -15.74 5.30
CA GLN A 29 1.24 -15.70 5.03
C GLN A 29 1.98 -15.13 6.24
N PRO A 30 3.11 -15.75 6.65
CA PRO A 30 3.78 -15.38 7.90
C PRO A 30 4.42 -13.99 7.88
N ASP A 31 4.72 -13.45 6.69
CA ASP A 31 5.35 -12.14 6.55
C ASP A 31 4.33 -11.00 6.35
N VAL A 32 3.05 -11.31 6.39
CA VAL A 32 1.97 -10.32 6.25
C VAL A 32 1.45 -9.94 7.62
N HIS A 33 1.29 -8.62 7.82
CA HIS A 33 0.80 -8.04 9.06
C HIS A 33 -0.51 -7.33 8.83
N GLU A 34 -1.38 -7.32 9.82
CA GLU A 34 -2.69 -6.69 9.73
C GLU A 34 -2.77 -5.50 10.68
N LEU A 35 -3.26 -4.35 10.16
CA LEU A 35 -3.58 -3.18 10.96
C LEU A 35 -5.03 -3.25 11.46
N ARG A 36 -5.36 -2.42 12.46
CA ARG A 36 -6.71 -2.40 13.03
C ARG A 36 -7.82 -2.12 12.02
N CYS A 37 -7.51 -1.33 11.00
CA CYS A 37 -8.48 -0.96 9.97
C CYS A 37 -8.71 -2.05 8.93
N GLY A 38 -8.05 -3.19 9.06
CA GLY A 38 -8.17 -4.30 8.11
C GLY A 38 -7.18 -4.23 6.95
N VAL A 39 -6.32 -3.23 6.92
CA VAL A 39 -5.27 -3.13 5.91
C VAL A 39 -4.17 -4.13 6.24
N LEU A 40 -3.73 -4.85 5.23
CA LEU A 40 -2.61 -5.79 5.34
C LEU A 40 -1.37 -5.18 4.71
N TYR A 41 -0.22 -5.45 5.28
CA TYR A 41 1.03 -4.98 4.70
C TYR A 41 2.13 -6.02 4.83
N ARG A 42 3.12 -5.88 3.95
CA ARG A 42 4.32 -6.71 3.93
C ARG A 42 5.52 -5.81 3.68
N VAL A 43 6.58 -6.03 4.44
CA VAL A 43 7.83 -5.30 4.22
C VAL A 43 8.61 -6.04 3.14
N LEU A 44 8.80 -5.38 1.99
CA LEU A 44 9.54 -5.96 0.87
C LEU A 44 11.04 -5.82 1.05
N LYS A 45 11.46 -4.69 1.63
CA LYS A 45 12.86 -4.42 1.92
C LYS A 45 12.93 -3.65 3.22
N ALA A 46 13.52 -4.25 4.23
CA ALA A 46 13.65 -3.59 5.53
C ALA A 46 14.69 -2.47 5.47
N ALA A 47 14.44 -1.41 6.23
CA ALA A 47 15.44 -0.37 6.42
C ALA A 47 16.63 -0.94 7.20
N PRO A 48 17.83 -0.38 7.01
CA PRO A 48 18.98 -0.77 7.82
C PRO A 48 18.70 -0.58 9.30
N ASP A 49 19.28 -1.46 10.12
CA ASP A 49 19.15 -1.38 11.57
C ASP A 49 19.90 -0.15 12.08
N PRO A 50 19.23 0.80 12.75
CA PRO A 50 19.90 1.96 13.29
C PRO A 50 20.98 1.62 14.31
N ASP A 51 20.85 0.51 15.04
CA ASP A 51 21.83 0.09 16.02
C ASP A 51 23.14 -0.38 15.38
N GLN A 52 23.11 -0.74 14.10
CA GLN A 52 24.28 -1.16 13.35
C GLN A 52 24.97 0.02 12.65
N GLU A 53 24.37 1.21 12.67
CA GLU A 53 24.90 2.38 11.99
C GLU A 53 25.84 3.15 12.91
N SER A 54 27.09 3.30 12.49
CA SER A 54 28.12 4.02 13.25
C SER A 54 28.03 5.54 13.07
N ASP A 55 27.51 5.99 11.92
CA ASP A 55 27.33 7.42 11.64
C ASP A 55 26.07 7.91 12.36
N GLU A 56 26.26 8.84 13.31
CA GLU A 56 25.15 9.34 14.11
C GLU A 56 24.07 10.06 13.30
N ARG A 57 24.45 10.78 12.25
CA ARG A 57 23.48 11.46 11.39
C ARG A 57 22.60 10.45 10.67
N ARG A 58 23.20 9.39 10.15
CA ARG A 58 22.45 8.32 9.48
C ARG A 58 21.59 7.56 10.46
N ARG A 59 22.10 7.30 11.66
CA ARG A 59 21.33 6.64 12.69
C ARG A 59 20.07 7.43 13.02
N ARG A 60 20.16 8.74 13.20
CA ARG A 60 19.00 9.58 13.47
C ARG A 60 17.97 9.51 12.36
N LYS A 61 18.41 9.48 11.11
CA LYS A 61 17.49 9.34 9.97
C LYS A 61 16.79 7.99 9.97
N LEU A 62 17.50 6.92 10.32
CA LEU A 62 16.92 5.58 10.38
C LEU A 62 15.93 5.42 11.54
N GLU A 63 16.16 6.10 12.64
CA GLU A 63 15.27 6.08 13.79
C GLU A 63 14.04 6.99 13.62
N ALA A 64 14.12 7.96 12.73
CA ALA A 64 13.03 8.91 12.53
C ALA A 64 11.80 8.21 12.00
N LYS A 65 10.66 8.56 12.58
CA LYS A 65 9.35 8.04 12.14
C LYS A 65 8.47 9.21 11.75
N PRO A 66 7.73 9.10 10.63
CA PRO A 66 6.83 10.17 10.25
C PRO A 66 5.64 10.26 11.21
N SER A 67 5.25 11.49 11.53
CA SER A 67 4.00 11.75 12.22
C SER A 67 2.88 11.91 11.19
N PRO A 68 1.59 11.97 11.61
CA PRO A 68 0.50 12.20 10.66
C PRO A 68 0.63 13.47 9.84
N ARG A 69 1.33 14.49 10.34
CA ARG A 69 1.52 15.75 9.65
C ARG A 69 2.80 15.84 8.83
N THR A 70 3.64 14.83 8.91
CA THR A 70 4.90 14.81 8.16
C THR A 70 4.63 14.70 6.67
N VAL A 71 5.35 15.49 5.88
CA VAL A 71 5.35 15.34 4.42
C VAL A 71 6.33 14.23 4.06
N VAL A 72 5.83 13.24 3.35
CA VAL A 72 6.64 12.13 2.86
C VAL A 72 6.65 12.14 1.34
N THR A 73 7.75 11.69 0.75
CA THR A 73 7.90 11.57 -0.70
C THR A 73 8.05 10.10 -1.02
N VAL A 74 7.15 9.59 -1.86
CA VAL A 74 7.08 8.17 -2.13
C VAL A 74 6.80 7.89 -3.59
N HIS A 75 7.18 6.69 -4.03
CA HIS A 75 6.63 6.07 -5.22
C HIS A 75 5.58 5.07 -4.81
N TYR A 76 4.53 4.96 -5.61
CA TYR A 76 3.49 3.98 -5.35
C TYR A 76 2.95 3.39 -6.64
N THR A 77 2.37 2.21 -6.55
CA THR A 77 1.65 1.57 -7.63
C THR A 77 0.44 0.87 -7.03
N GLY A 78 -0.75 1.20 -7.55
CA GLY A 78 -2.00 0.56 -7.13
C GLY A 78 -2.44 -0.47 -8.15
N ARG A 79 -2.78 -1.67 -7.68
CA ARG A 79 -3.26 -2.76 -8.54
C ARG A 79 -4.51 -3.40 -7.96
N LEU A 80 -5.34 -3.91 -8.85
CA LEU A 80 -6.47 -4.75 -8.47
C LEU A 80 -5.97 -6.17 -8.22
N ILE A 81 -6.84 -7.03 -7.68
CA ILE A 81 -6.45 -8.42 -7.37
C ILE A 81 -6.05 -9.22 -8.60
N ASP A 82 -6.52 -8.81 -9.78
CA ASP A 82 -6.13 -9.45 -11.05
C ASP A 82 -4.78 -8.97 -11.59
N GLY A 83 -4.11 -8.08 -10.85
CA GLY A 83 -2.83 -7.54 -11.25
C GLY A 83 -2.90 -6.27 -12.09
N ARG A 84 -4.10 -5.86 -12.52
CA ARG A 84 -4.27 -4.69 -13.35
C ARG A 84 -3.97 -3.42 -12.56
N GLN A 85 -3.05 -2.62 -13.09
CA GLN A 85 -2.65 -1.36 -12.48
C GLN A 85 -3.69 -0.29 -12.75
N PHE A 86 -4.18 0.37 -11.71
CA PHE A 86 -5.12 1.48 -11.86
C PHE A 86 -4.48 2.83 -11.60
N ASP A 87 -3.36 2.88 -10.92
CA ASP A 87 -2.65 4.12 -10.66
C ASP A 87 -1.18 3.85 -10.35
N SER A 88 -0.31 4.83 -10.65
CA SER A 88 1.10 4.74 -10.32
C SER A 88 1.75 6.11 -10.40
N SER A 89 2.63 6.41 -9.45
CA SER A 89 3.47 7.60 -9.49
C SER A 89 4.56 7.53 -10.57
N ARG A 90 4.79 6.36 -11.13
CA ARG A 90 5.82 6.16 -12.14
C ARG A 90 5.33 6.43 -13.55
N ARG A 91 4.09 6.85 -13.71
CA ARG A 91 3.58 7.29 -15.00
C ARG A 91 4.23 8.61 -15.41
N GLY A 92 4.30 8.85 -16.70
CA GLY A 92 4.88 10.07 -17.26
C GLY A 92 6.34 10.21 -16.87
N ALA A 93 6.68 11.29 -16.21
CA ALA A 93 8.06 11.58 -15.82
C ALA A 93 8.60 10.67 -14.72
N GLY A 94 7.73 9.92 -14.04
CA GLY A 94 8.17 9.03 -12.98
C GLY A 94 8.64 9.75 -11.72
N THR A 95 8.14 10.96 -11.49
CA THR A 95 8.51 11.77 -10.32
C THR A 95 7.85 11.24 -9.07
N PRO A 96 8.57 11.12 -7.94
CA PRO A 96 7.95 10.75 -6.68
C PRO A 96 6.89 11.77 -6.26
N VAL A 97 5.88 11.30 -5.55
CA VAL A 97 4.79 12.13 -5.05
C VAL A 97 5.04 12.48 -3.59
N ALA A 98 4.84 13.76 -3.25
CA ALA A 98 4.95 14.23 -1.87
C ALA A 98 3.55 14.53 -1.33
N PHE A 99 3.27 14.06 -0.12
CA PHE A 99 2.01 14.34 0.56
C PHE A 99 2.20 14.19 2.07
N ARG A 100 1.27 14.73 2.83
CA ARG A 100 1.26 14.49 4.27
C ARG A 100 0.66 13.13 4.55
N VAL A 101 1.19 12.47 5.57
CA VAL A 101 0.76 11.12 5.92
C VAL A 101 -0.76 11.03 6.11
N ASN A 102 -1.36 12.06 6.73
CA ASN A 102 -2.80 12.06 7.01
C ASN A 102 -3.68 12.52 5.86
N GLU A 103 -3.11 12.84 4.69
CA GLU A 103 -3.90 13.29 3.54
C GLU A 103 -4.31 12.17 2.60
N LEU A 104 -3.59 11.05 2.64
CA LEU A 104 -3.78 10.01 1.65
C LEU A 104 -5.00 9.13 1.93
N ILE A 105 -5.14 8.69 3.17
CA ILE A 105 -6.23 7.82 3.59
C ILE A 105 -6.88 8.43 4.82
N THR A 106 -8.14 8.72 4.71
CA THR A 106 -8.91 9.30 5.80
C THR A 106 -9.83 8.26 6.41
#